data_c0e3226b03137ce1a6bb9184268052ca
#
_entry.id   c0e3226b03137ce1a6bb9184268052ca
#
_cell.length_a   1.000
_cell.length_b   1.000
_cell.length_c   1.000
_cell.angle_alpha   90.00
_cell.angle_beta   90.00
_cell.angle_gamma   90.00
#
_symmetry.space_group_name_H-M   'P 1'
#
loop_
_entity.id
_entity.type
_entity.pdbx_description
1 polymer ?
#
loop_
_entity_poly.entity_id
_entity_poly.type
_entity_poly.pdbx_seq_one_letter_code
_entity_poly.pdbx_strand_id
1 'polypeptide(L)'
;EAGRVGFTGRREVGHGRLAQRALLAVRPSREEFGYAMRVVSEITESNGSSSMASVCGGSLALMDAGIKIQAPVAGIAMGLITDGKRNAVLSDILGDEDHLGDMDFKVAGSAQGITAIQMDLKIEGLDWAVMEKALEQARQGRLHILKRMAEETADALPGFVPRADLSENAP
;
A
#
# COMPACT_ATOMS: atom_id res chain seq x y z
N GLU A 1 6.87 -20.70 -11.00
CA GLU A 1 6.44 -21.25 -12.32
C GLU A 1 5.78 -20.14 -13.15
N ALA A 2 6.18 -19.98 -14.40
CA ALA A 2 5.51 -19.07 -15.32
C ALA A 2 4.12 -19.65 -15.66
N GLY A 3 3.08 -18.96 -15.24
CA GLY A 3 1.71 -19.31 -15.54
C GLY A 3 1.32 -18.98 -16.98
N ARG A 4 0.13 -19.43 -17.42
CA ARG A 4 -0.42 -19.03 -18.72
C ARG A 4 -0.64 -17.51 -18.74
N VAL A 5 -0.16 -16.86 -19.78
CA VAL A 5 -0.54 -15.47 -20.08
C VAL A 5 -2.03 -15.47 -20.48
N GLY A 6 -2.84 -14.80 -19.71
CA GLY A 6 -4.30 -14.77 -19.85
C GLY A 6 -4.88 -13.40 -19.49
N PHE A 7 -6.20 -13.34 -19.38
CA PHE A 7 -6.87 -12.14 -18.88
C PHE A 7 -6.53 -11.92 -17.41
N THR A 8 -6.47 -10.64 -16.98
CA THR A 8 -6.27 -10.23 -15.59
C THR A 8 -7.29 -10.91 -14.69
N GLY A 9 -6.83 -11.64 -13.69
CA GLY A 9 -7.68 -12.37 -12.75
C GLY A 9 -8.37 -11.45 -11.75
N ARG A 10 -9.32 -11.99 -10.98
CA ARG A 10 -10.05 -11.22 -9.96
C ARG A 10 -9.12 -10.67 -8.87
N ARG A 11 -8.09 -11.44 -8.51
CA ARG A 11 -7.11 -11.07 -7.50
C ARG A 11 -6.32 -9.84 -7.94
N GLU A 12 -5.80 -9.83 -9.14
CA GLU A 12 -5.03 -8.71 -9.70
C GLU A 12 -5.90 -7.44 -9.82
N VAL A 13 -7.15 -7.59 -10.27
CA VAL A 13 -8.10 -6.48 -10.32
C VAL A 13 -8.37 -5.91 -8.91
N GLY A 14 -8.55 -6.78 -7.92
CA GLY A 14 -8.76 -6.38 -6.51
C GLY A 14 -7.54 -5.64 -5.94
N HIS A 15 -6.34 -6.16 -6.17
CA HIS A 15 -5.08 -5.54 -5.76
C HIS A 15 -4.89 -4.17 -6.41
N GLY A 16 -5.13 -4.06 -7.72
CA GLY A 16 -5.05 -2.80 -8.45
C GLY A 16 -6.03 -1.76 -7.91
N ARG A 17 -7.28 -2.16 -7.62
CA ARG A 17 -8.28 -1.26 -7.04
C ARG A 17 -7.92 -0.79 -5.62
N LEU A 18 -7.33 -1.67 -4.81
CA LEU A 18 -6.86 -1.30 -3.47
C LEU A 18 -5.74 -0.26 -3.56
N ALA A 19 -4.73 -0.50 -4.40
CA ALA A 19 -3.64 0.44 -4.63
C ALA A 19 -4.15 1.77 -5.20
N GLN A 20 -5.07 1.73 -6.16
CA GLN A 20 -5.70 2.93 -6.71
C GLN A 20 -6.40 3.75 -5.62
N ARG A 21 -7.22 3.15 -4.78
CA ARG A 21 -7.91 3.86 -3.68
C ARG A 21 -6.91 4.48 -2.70
N ALA A 22 -5.84 3.74 -2.38
CA ALA A 22 -4.81 4.23 -1.46
C ALA A 22 -4.12 5.50 -1.97
N LEU A 23 -3.82 5.57 -3.26
CA LEU A 23 -3.12 6.69 -3.87
C LEU A 23 -4.04 7.84 -4.30
N LEU A 24 -5.31 7.54 -4.64
CA LEU A 24 -6.28 8.58 -5.01
C LEU A 24 -6.51 9.61 -3.90
N ALA A 25 -6.41 9.19 -2.64
CA ALA A 25 -6.61 10.07 -1.50
C ALA A 25 -5.54 11.19 -1.37
N VAL A 26 -4.39 10.98 -1.97
CA VAL A 26 -3.24 11.93 -1.89
C VAL A 26 -2.90 12.55 -3.23
N ARG A 27 -3.69 12.29 -4.26
CA ARG A 27 -3.46 12.90 -5.58
C ARG A 27 -3.60 14.41 -5.53
N PRO A 28 -2.86 15.17 -6.37
CA PRO A 28 -3.11 16.59 -6.55
C PRO A 28 -4.52 16.83 -7.13
N SER A 29 -5.05 18.03 -6.94
CA SER A 29 -6.29 18.45 -7.57
C SER A 29 -6.13 18.51 -9.10
N ARG A 30 -7.25 18.59 -9.83
CA ARG A 30 -7.21 18.71 -11.29
C ARG A 30 -6.64 20.05 -11.75
N GLU A 31 -6.79 21.07 -10.94
CA GLU A 31 -6.25 22.42 -11.17
C GLU A 31 -4.73 22.45 -10.99
N GLU A 32 -4.21 21.65 -10.06
CA GLU A 32 -2.76 21.54 -9.80
C GLU A 32 -2.07 20.59 -10.79
N PHE A 33 -2.79 19.59 -11.30
CA PHE A 33 -2.27 18.62 -12.26
C PHE A 33 -3.37 18.17 -13.23
N GLY A 34 -3.43 18.80 -14.39
CA GLY A 34 -4.48 18.60 -15.40
C GLY A 34 -4.36 17.34 -16.25
N TYR A 35 -3.31 16.53 -16.06
CA TYR A 35 -3.07 15.34 -16.86
C TYR A 35 -3.67 14.06 -16.25
N ALA A 36 -3.96 13.07 -17.11
CA ALA A 36 -4.30 11.74 -16.66
C ALA A 36 -3.07 11.01 -16.12
N MET A 37 -3.21 10.36 -14.96
CA MET A 37 -2.17 9.56 -14.35
C MET A 37 -2.45 8.07 -14.56
N ARG A 38 -1.47 7.34 -15.03
CA ARG A 38 -1.50 5.88 -15.10
C ARG A 38 -0.31 5.33 -14.34
N VAL A 39 -0.58 4.64 -13.23
CA VAL A 39 0.43 3.88 -12.47
C VAL A 39 0.36 2.42 -12.90
N VAL A 40 1.47 1.86 -13.33
CA VAL A 40 1.60 0.46 -13.71
C VAL A 40 2.49 -0.23 -12.69
N SER A 41 2.03 -1.33 -12.12
CA SER A 41 2.78 -2.16 -11.17
C SER A 41 2.90 -3.57 -11.74
N GLU A 42 4.11 -4.01 -11.98
CA GLU A 42 4.44 -5.35 -12.44
C GLU A 42 5.17 -6.10 -11.34
N ILE A 43 4.52 -7.12 -10.78
CA ILE A 43 5.09 -7.94 -9.71
C ILE A 43 5.66 -9.20 -10.35
N THR A 44 6.97 -9.29 -10.38
CA THR A 44 7.69 -10.43 -11.00
C THR A 44 7.85 -11.60 -10.03
N GLU A 45 8.00 -11.29 -8.72
CA GLU A 45 8.14 -12.29 -7.66
C GLU A 45 7.63 -11.70 -6.33
N SER A 46 6.97 -12.50 -5.51
CA SER A 46 6.48 -12.06 -4.21
C SER A 46 6.27 -13.25 -3.27
N ASN A 47 6.70 -13.09 -2.02
CA ASN A 47 6.34 -13.96 -0.90
C ASN A 47 5.75 -13.13 0.24
N GLY A 48 4.75 -12.34 -0.07
CA GLY A 48 4.09 -11.41 0.85
C GLY A 48 3.02 -10.63 0.12
N SER A 49 2.71 -9.43 0.57
CA SER A 49 1.65 -8.62 -0.03
C SER A 49 2.11 -7.83 -1.26
N SER A 50 1.88 -8.39 -2.45
CA SER A 50 2.11 -7.70 -3.72
C SER A 50 1.30 -6.40 -3.86
N SER A 51 0.09 -6.33 -3.30
CA SER A 51 -0.73 -5.12 -3.32
C SER A 51 -0.13 -3.99 -2.48
N MET A 52 0.48 -4.30 -1.34
CA MET A 52 1.12 -3.27 -0.51
C MET A 52 2.46 -2.83 -1.11
N ALA A 53 3.19 -3.74 -1.78
CA ALA A 53 4.33 -3.36 -2.61
C ALA A 53 3.92 -2.39 -3.74
N SER A 54 2.79 -2.65 -4.42
CA SER A 54 2.24 -1.75 -5.44
C SER A 54 1.84 -0.38 -4.89
N VAL A 55 1.33 -0.30 -3.65
CA VAL A 55 1.04 0.98 -2.98
C VAL A 55 2.33 1.76 -2.74
N CYS A 56 3.33 1.12 -2.13
CA CYS A 56 4.60 1.79 -1.81
C CYS A 56 5.35 2.20 -3.09
N GLY A 57 5.50 1.28 -4.04
CA GLY A 57 6.15 1.55 -5.33
C GLY A 57 5.41 2.59 -6.17
N GLY A 58 4.07 2.56 -6.18
CA GLY A 58 3.25 3.57 -6.85
C GLY A 58 3.39 4.95 -6.23
N SER A 59 3.49 5.05 -4.89
CA SER A 59 3.78 6.31 -4.19
C SER A 59 5.15 6.86 -4.56
N LEU A 60 6.19 6.00 -4.57
CA LEU A 60 7.54 6.38 -4.98
C LEU A 60 7.58 6.81 -6.44
N ALA A 61 6.94 6.06 -7.35
CA ALA A 61 6.91 6.37 -8.78
C ALA A 61 6.20 7.69 -9.08
N LEU A 62 5.14 8.03 -8.36
CA LEU A 62 4.48 9.33 -8.49
C LEU A 62 5.39 10.48 -8.08
N MET A 63 6.11 10.32 -6.97
CA MET A 63 7.08 11.31 -6.50
C MET A 63 8.26 11.45 -7.46
N ASP A 64 8.80 10.33 -7.96
CA ASP A 64 9.89 10.30 -8.93
C ASP A 64 9.50 10.96 -10.27
N ALA A 65 8.25 10.79 -10.69
CA ALA A 65 7.70 11.46 -11.86
C ALA A 65 7.45 12.97 -11.65
N GLY A 66 7.77 13.53 -10.48
CA GLY A 66 7.56 14.94 -10.16
C GLY A 66 6.10 15.31 -9.84
N ILE A 67 5.23 14.32 -9.64
CA ILE A 67 3.83 14.57 -9.25
C ILE A 67 3.80 15.00 -7.77
N LYS A 68 3.28 16.20 -7.52
CA LYS A 68 3.12 16.75 -6.17
C LYS A 68 1.96 16.09 -5.45
N ILE A 69 2.13 14.85 -5.00
CA ILE A 69 1.15 14.21 -4.12
C ILE A 69 1.12 14.90 -2.76
N GLN A 70 -0.05 14.91 -2.10
CA GLN A 70 -0.23 15.61 -0.81
C GLN A 70 0.62 15.02 0.32
N ALA A 71 0.85 13.70 0.29
CA ALA A 71 1.71 13.00 1.23
C ALA A 71 2.14 11.64 0.65
N PRO A 72 3.33 11.11 1.01
CA PRO A 72 3.71 9.74 0.71
C PRO A 72 2.74 8.74 1.36
N VAL A 73 2.47 7.65 0.65
CA VAL A 73 1.60 6.56 1.12
C VAL A 73 2.40 5.27 1.17
N ALA A 74 2.34 4.60 2.31
CA ALA A 74 2.83 3.24 2.47
C ALA A 74 1.69 2.28 2.79
N GLY A 75 1.91 0.99 2.56
CA GLY A 75 0.97 -0.05 2.90
C GLY A 75 1.66 -1.21 3.61
N ILE A 76 0.92 -1.88 4.50
CA ILE A 76 1.36 -3.07 5.22
C ILE A 76 0.25 -4.10 5.26
N ALA A 77 0.62 -5.39 5.15
CA ALA A 77 -0.28 -6.51 5.33
C ALA A 77 -0.12 -7.06 6.75
N MET A 78 -1.23 -7.20 7.43
CA MET A 78 -1.33 -7.67 8.80
C MET A 78 -2.09 -8.99 8.83
N GLY A 79 -1.78 -9.82 9.81
CA GLY A 79 -2.50 -11.07 10.08
C GLY A 79 -2.90 -11.20 11.53
N LEU A 80 -3.85 -12.09 11.78
CA LEU A 80 -4.24 -12.52 13.11
C LEU A 80 -4.27 -14.04 13.16
N ILE A 81 -3.71 -14.60 14.24
CA ILE A 81 -3.86 -15.99 14.62
C ILE A 81 -4.44 -16.04 16.03
N THR A 82 -5.47 -16.86 16.22
CA THR A 82 -6.09 -17.03 17.53
C THR A 82 -6.27 -18.52 17.87
N ASP A 83 -6.08 -18.88 19.14
CA ASP A 83 -6.45 -20.21 19.67
C ASP A 83 -7.74 -20.16 20.52
N GLY A 84 -8.50 -19.08 20.40
CA GLY A 84 -9.72 -18.82 21.17
C GLY A 84 -9.47 -18.21 22.56
N LYS A 85 -8.23 -18.21 23.04
CA LYS A 85 -7.83 -17.59 24.33
C LYS A 85 -6.73 -16.55 24.16
N ARG A 86 -5.85 -16.77 23.21
CA ARG A 86 -4.71 -15.90 22.92
C ARG A 86 -4.78 -15.43 21.48
N ASN A 87 -4.43 -14.19 21.26
CA ASN A 87 -4.41 -13.54 19.95
C ASN A 87 -2.99 -13.08 19.64
N ALA A 88 -2.47 -13.44 18.47
CA ALA A 88 -1.22 -12.95 17.93
C ALA A 88 -1.49 -12.12 16.68
N VAL A 89 -1.15 -10.83 16.74
CA VAL A 89 -1.20 -9.94 15.57
C VAL A 89 0.17 -9.99 14.90
N LEU A 90 0.18 -10.31 13.62
CA LEU A 90 1.38 -10.41 12.77
C LEU A 90 1.49 -9.19 11.88
N SER A 91 2.71 -8.71 11.65
CA SER A 91 3.01 -7.61 10.72
C SER A 91 3.78 -8.14 9.52
N ASP A 92 3.48 -7.60 8.33
CA ASP A 92 4.13 -7.96 7.06
C ASP A 92 4.08 -9.47 6.80
N ILE A 93 2.86 -9.98 6.75
CA ILE A 93 2.62 -11.44 6.66
C ILE A 93 3.07 -12.03 5.32
N LEU A 94 3.62 -13.24 5.42
CA LEU A 94 3.97 -14.09 4.29
C LEU A 94 2.72 -14.76 3.69
N GLY A 95 2.88 -15.37 2.50
CA GLY A 95 1.78 -16.06 1.83
C GLY A 95 1.16 -17.19 2.64
N ASP A 96 1.97 -17.96 3.36
CA ASP A 96 1.50 -19.04 4.24
C ASP A 96 0.74 -18.50 5.46
N GLU A 97 1.18 -17.39 6.03
CA GLU A 97 0.50 -16.72 7.15
C GLU A 97 -0.84 -16.10 6.71
N ASP A 98 -0.93 -15.57 5.47
CA ASP A 98 -2.18 -15.12 4.84
C ASP A 98 -3.16 -16.30 4.69
N HIS A 99 -2.68 -17.45 4.25
CA HIS A 99 -3.53 -18.62 4.00
C HIS A 99 -4.02 -19.29 5.29
N LEU A 100 -3.15 -19.44 6.28
CA LEU A 100 -3.42 -20.16 7.53
C LEU A 100 -3.98 -19.27 8.64
N GLY A 101 -3.88 -17.95 8.52
CA GLY A 101 -4.35 -17.01 9.53
C GLY A 101 -5.87 -16.92 9.61
N ASP A 102 -6.37 -16.48 10.76
CA ASP A 102 -7.81 -16.29 11.05
C ASP A 102 -8.37 -14.97 10.50
N MET A 103 -7.50 -14.02 10.29
CA MET A 103 -7.80 -12.74 9.62
C MET A 103 -6.55 -12.26 8.89
N ASP A 104 -6.74 -11.71 7.70
CA ASP A 104 -5.77 -10.83 7.06
C ASP A 104 -6.39 -9.46 6.78
N PHE A 105 -5.60 -8.42 6.93
CA PHE A 105 -6.01 -7.08 6.54
C PHE A 105 -4.83 -6.26 6.06
N LYS A 106 -5.12 -5.42 5.09
CA LYS A 106 -4.16 -4.57 4.43
C LYS A 106 -4.51 -3.12 4.72
N VAL A 107 -3.55 -2.38 5.25
CA VAL A 107 -3.74 -0.98 5.64
C VAL A 107 -2.76 -0.11 4.88
N ALA A 108 -3.27 0.80 4.08
CA ALA A 108 -2.47 1.81 3.40
C ALA A 108 -2.80 3.21 3.93
N GLY A 109 -1.81 4.09 3.94
CA GLY A 109 -2.00 5.46 4.37
C GLY A 109 -0.72 6.27 4.48
N SER A 110 -0.90 7.55 4.73
CA SER A 110 0.16 8.50 5.04
C SER A 110 0.55 8.47 6.52
N ALA A 111 1.48 9.32 6.93
CA ALA A 111 1.76 9.54 8.35
C ALA A 111 0.56 10.10 9.14
N GLN A 112 -0.35 10.79 8.47
CA GLN A 112 -1.50 11.47 9.07
C GLN A 112 -2.72 10.56 9.25
N GLY A 113 -2.89 9.55 8.36
CA GLY A 113 -4.06 8.68 8.44
C GLY A 113 -4.11 7.58 7.39
N ILE A 114 -5.14 6.75 7.49
CA ILE A 114 -5.42 5.64 6.59
C ILE A 114 -6.11 6.18 5.33
N THR A 115 -5.64 5.75 4.17
CA THR A 115 -6.22 6.08 2.87
C THR A 115 -7.00 4.93 2.25
N ALA A 116 -6.63 3.69 2.57
CA ALA A 116 -7.37 2.50 2.17
C ALA A 116 -7.15 1.35 3.16
N ILE A 117 -8.18 0.54 3.32
CA ILE A 117 -8.15 -0.69 4.09
C ILE A 117 -8.89 -1.79 3.32
N GLN A 118 -8.40 -3.01 3.42
CA GLN A 118 -9.09 -4.23 3.01
C GLN A 118 -8.89 -5.27 4.10
N MET A 119 -9.97 -5.94 4.51
CA MET A 119 -9.94 -6.98 5.53
C MET A 119 -10.66 -8.21 5.02
N ASP A 120 -10.09 -9.37 5.29
CA ASP A 120 -10.73 -10.67 5.15
C ASP A 120 -10.73 -11.37 6.50
N LEU A 121 -11.92 -11.65 7.02
CA LEU A 121 -12.15 -12.27 8.32
C LEU A 121 -12.68 -13.69 8.11
N LYS A 122 -11.94 -14.68 8.59
CA LYS A 122 -12.25 -16.10 8.41
C LYS A 122 -12.89 -16.75 9.66
N ILE A 123 -13.06 -15.95 10.72
CA ILE A 123 -13.66 -16.36 12.00
C ILE A 123 -14.95 -15.58 12.27
N GLU A 124 -15.82 -16.14 13.11
CA GLU A 124 -17.06 -15.48 13.52
C GLU A 124 -16.79 -14.44 14.62
N GLY A 125 -16.71 -13.18 14.18
CA GLY A 125 -16.51 -12.05 15.08
C GLY A 125 -15.06 -11.78 15.43
N LEU A 126 -14.78 -10.57 15.86
CA LEU A 126 -13.48 -10.08 16.30
C LEU A 126 -13.69 -9.15 17.49
N ASP A 127 -12.92 -9.34 18.56
CA ASP A 127 -12.92 -8.44 19.70
C ASP A 127 -12.36 -7.07 19.29
N TRP A 128 -13.06 -6.00 19.67
CA TRP A 128 -12.66 -4.63 19.39
C TRP A 128 -11.27 -4.29 19.94
N ALA A 129 -10.91 -4.82 21.10
CA ALA A 129 -9.58 -4.62 21.67
C ALA A 129 -8.47 -5.24 20.81
N VAL A 130 -8.75 -6.40 20.18
CA VAL A 130 -7.81 -7.03 19.23
C VAL A 130 -7.70 -6.20 17.96
N MET A 131 -8.82 -5.68 17.44
CA MET A 131 -8.81 -4.81 16.27
C MET A 131 -8.05 -3.51 16.52
N GLU A 132 -8.26 -2.86 17.66
CA GLU A 132 -7.55 -1.64 18.04
C GLU A 132 -6.03 -1.89 18.10
N LYS A 133 -5.62 -2.98 18.76
CA LYS A 133 -4.22 -3.38 18.81
C LYS A 133 -3.64 -3.64 17.40
N ALA A 134 -4.40 -4.32 16.55
CA ALA A 134 -3.98 -4.62 15.19
C ALA A 134 -3.82 -3.36 14.34
N LEU A 135 -4.73 -2.40 14.45
CA LEU A 135 -4.65 -1.11 13.74
C LEU A 135 -3.48 -0.26 14.24
N GLU A 136 -3.21 -0.24 15.55
CA GLU A 136 -2.05 0.49 16.08
C GLU A 136 -0.73 -0.18 15.65
N GLN A 137 -0.65 -1.50 15.65
CA GLN A 137 0.52 -2.21 15.14
C GLN A 137 0.72 -1.96 13.62
N ALA A 138 -0.36 -1.93 12.84
CA ALA A 138 -0.33 -1.56 11.43
C ALA A 138 0.13 -0.10 11.22
N ARG A 139 -0.28 0.81 12.12
CA ARG A 139 0.20 2.20 12.10
C ARG A 139 1.71 2.28 12.30
N GLN A 140 2.24 1.59 13.28
CA GLN A 140 3.70 1.55 13.56
C GLN A 140 4.47 0.97 12.37
N GLY A 141 4.01 -0.15 11.81
CA GLY A 141 4.60 -0.77 10.62
C GLY A 141 4.59 0.18 9.41
N ARG A 142 3.47 0.83 9.15
CA ARG A 142 3.34 1.81 8.07
C ARG A 142 4.27 3.01 8.24
N LEU A 143 4.39 3.56 9.45
CA LEU A 143 5.32 4.66 9.73
C LEU A 143 6.77 4.24 9.54
N HIS A 144 7.13 3.00 9.92
CA HIS A 144 8.44 2.44 9.66
C HIS A 144 8.74 2.37 8.16
N ILE A 145 7.79 1.85 7.35
CA ILE A 145 7.92 1.76 5.89
C ILE A 145 8.06 3.16 5.27
N LEU A 146 7.24 4.14 5.69
CA LEU A 146 7.34 5.53 5.21
C LEU A 146 8.72 6.13 5.50
N LYS A 147 9.29 5.84 6.67
CA LYS A 147 10.64 6.27 7.02
C LYS A 147 11.69 5.65 6.07
N ARG A 148 11.62 4.35 5.83
CA ARG A 148 12.52 3.66 4.88
C ARG A 148 12.36 4.20 3.46
N MET A 149 11.14 4.43 3.00
CA MET A 149 10.88 5.05 1.69
C MET A 149 11.55 6.42 1.58
N ALA A 150 11.49 7.25 2.64
CA ALA A 150 12.11 8.57 2.65
C ALA A 150 13.65 8.48 2.64
N GLU A 151 14.24 7.53 3.38
CA GLU A 151 15.68 7.31 3.39
C GLU A 151 16.20 6.91 2.00
N GLU A 152 15.57 5.93 1.35
CA GLU A 152 15.96 5.45 0.03
C GLU A 152 15.78 6.53 -1.07
N THR A 153 14.74 7.37 -0.98
CA THR A 153 14.57 8.46 -1.95
C THR A 153 15.57 9.58 -1.74
N ALA A 154 16.00 9.85 -0.52
CA ALA A 154 17.03 10.86 -0.25
C ALA A 154 18.41 10.44 -0.79
N ASP A 155 18.74 9.15 -0.70
CA ASP A 155 20.03 8.61 -1.14
C ASP A 155 20.07 8.30 -2.65
N ALA A 156 18.97 7.80 -3.20
CA ALA A 156 18.89 7.37 -4.61
C ALA A 156 18.71 8.53 -5.60
N LEU A 157 18.28 9.69 -5.14
CA LEU A 157 17.94 10.84 -5.96
C LEU A 157 18.66 12.12 -5.49
N PRO A 158 20.02 12.14 -5.41
CA PRO A 158 20.75 13.37 -5.15
C PRO A 158 20.52 14.30 -6.36
N GLY A 159 19.66 15.27 -6.20
CA GLY A 159 19.23 16.19 -7.26
C GLY A 159 17.85 15.92 -7.83
N PHE A 160 17.03 15.13 -7.15
CA PHE A 160 15.58 15.05 -7.44
C PHE A 160 15.00 16.46 -7.34
N VAL A 161 14.99 17.14 -8.45
CA VAL A 161 14.18 18.33 -8.65
C VAL A 161 12.86 17.83 -9.19
N PRO A 162 11.73 17.97 -8.44
CA PRO A 162 10.42 17.73 -9.01
C PRO A 162 10.38 18.44 -10.34
N ARG A 163 10.02 17.74 -11.43
CA ARG A 163 9.87 18.39 -12.74
C ARG A 163 8.78 19.46 -12.65
N ALA A 164 9.19 20.64 -12.22
CA ALA A 164 8.34 21.83 -12.15
C ALA A 164 7.84 22.26 -13.54
N ASP A 165 8.53 21.80 -14.59
CA ASP A 165 8.25 22.10 -15.99
C ASP A 165 7.00 21.44 -16.56
N LEU A 166 6.49 20.36 -15.94
CA LEU A 166 5.24 19.74 -16.40
C LEU A 166 3.99 20.57 -16.07
N SER A 167 4.08 21.48 -15.10
CA SER A 167 2.97 22.39 -14.77
C SER A 167 2.90 23.63 -15.66
N GLU A 168 4.00 24.00 -16.36
CA GLU A 168 4.04 25.19 -17.23
C GLU A 168 3.52 24.92 -18.65
N ASN A 169 3.37 23.63 -19.04
CA ASN A 169 2.88 23.23 -20.36
C ASN A 169 1.48 22.57 -20.31
N ALA A 170 0.73 22.76 -19.23
CA ALA A 170 -0.66 22.32 -19.18
C ALA A 170 -1.51 23.22 -20.08
N PRO A 171 -2.36 22.65 -20.99
CA PRO A 171 -3.23 23.39 -21.84
C PRO A 171 -4.31 24.16 -21.08
#